data_0676c7cc3a4d6395eb51d313c3e00871
#
_entry.id   0676c7cc3a4d6395eb51d313c3e00871
#
_cell.length_a   1.000
_cell.length_b   1.000
_cell.length_c   1.000
_cell.angle_alpha   90.00
_cell.angle_beta   90.00
_cell.angle_gamma   90.00
#
_symmetry.space_group_name_H-M   'P 1'
#
loop_
_entity.id
_entity.type
_entity.pdbx_description
1 polymer ?
#
loop_
_entity_poly.entity_id
_entity_poly.type
_entity_poly.pdbx_seq_one_letter_code
_entity_poly.pdbx_strand_id
1 'polypeptide(L)' 'AIYIHPISKGIGLGKRILLELEHRAHEKGIDYLTLCSTTNALGFYEHHGYNKEGQTFHELPNGVKLECTQMHKTLNKN' A
#
# COMPACT_ATOMS: atom_id res chain seq x y z
N ALA A 1 9.71 -7.02 5.61
CA ALA A 1 8.61 -6.15 5.20
C ALA A 1 9.01 -5.35 3.98
N ILE A 2 8.08 -5.17 3.06
CA ILE A 2 8.28 -4.33 1.89
C ILE A 2 7.39 -3.10 2.04
N TYR A 3 7.98 -1.94 1.76
CA TYR A 3 7.25 -0.70 1.76
C TYR A 3 6.85 -0.35 0.32
N ILE A 4 5.56 -0.22 0.08
CA ILE A 4 5.03 0.08 -1.23
C ILE A 4 4.58 1.53 -1.29
N HIS A 5 4.99 2.25 -2.32
CA HIS A 5 4.50 3.60 -2.59
C HIS A 5 3.60 3.55 -3.82
N PRO A 6 2.32 3.24 -3.66
CA PRO A 6 1.45 3.18 -4.82
C PRO A 6 1.11 4.57 -5.29
N ILE A 7 1.45 4.85 -6.52
CA ILE A 7 0.95 6.04 -7.21
C ILE A 7 -0.29 5.56 -7.95
N SER A 8 -1.43 5.68 -7.32
CA SER A 8 -2.64 5.18 -7.93
C SER A 8 -3.27 6.25 -8.80
N LYS A 9 -3.03 6.15 -10.07
CA LYS A 9 -3.79 6.88 -11.05
C LYS A 9 -4.37 5.84 -12.00
N GLY A 10 -5.65 5.63 -11.95
CA GLY A 10 -6.26 4.68 -12.83
C GLY A 10 -6.72 3.43 -12.11
N ILE A 11 -7.98 3.26 -12.13
CA ILE A 11 -8.68 2.32 -11.27
C ILE A 11 -8.40 0.86 -11.62
N GLY A 12 -8.27 0.51 -12.89
CA GLY A 12 -8.04 -0.88 -13.29
C GLY A 12 -6.59 -1.30 -13.13
N LEU A 13 -5.66 -0.40 -13.43
CA LEU A 13 -4.24 -0.69 -13.35
C LEU A 13 -3.77 -0.85 -11.92
N GLY A 14 -4.33 -0.07 -11.00
CA GLY A 14 -3.95 -0.15 -9.60
C GLY A 14 -4.19 -1.51 -9.00
N LYS A 15 -5.32 -2.12 -9.31
CA LYS A 15 -5.65 -3.45 -8.81
C LYS A 15 -4.67 -4.50 -9.33
N ARG A 16 -4.36 -4.49 -10.62
CA ARG A 16 -3.46 -5.47 -11.21
C ARG A 16 -2.05 -5.34 -10.66
N ILE A 17 -1.57 -4.11 -10.53
CA ILE A 17 -0.24 -3.87 -9.98
C ILE A 17 -0.17 -4.34 -8.54
N LEU A 18 -1.18 -4.05 -7.76
CA LEU A 18 -1.21 -4.45 -6.36
C LEU A 18 -1.19 -5.97 -6.22
N LEU A 19 -2.02 -6.66 -6.98
CA LEU A 19 -2.08 -8.11 -6.92
C LEU A 19 -0.76 -8.74 -7.36
N GLU A 20 -0.12 -8.18 -8.37
CA GLU A 20 1.17 -8.70 -8.83
C GLU A 20 2.26 -8.47 -7.79
N LEU A 21 2.26 -7.33 -7.14
CA LEU A 21 3.22 -7.05 -6.08
C LEU A 21 3.03 -8.03 -4.92
N GLU A 22 1.79 -8.31 -4.55
CA GLU A 22 1.51 -9.26 -3.48
C GLU A 22 1.96 -10.67 -3.88
N HIS A 23 1.74 -11.04 -5.13
CA HIS A 23 2.14 -12.34 -5.62
C HIS A 23 3.67 -12.49 -5.58
N ARG A 24 4.39 -11.48 -6.06
CA ARG A 24 5.84 -11.52 -6.05
C ARG A 24 6.42 -11.52 -4.64
N ALA A 25 5.81 -10.77 -3.74
CA ALA A 25 6.24 -10.77 -2.36
C ALA A 25 6.05 -12.15 -1.73
N HIS A 26 4.91 -12.76 -2.01
CA HIS A 26 4.62 -14.10 -1.50
C HIS A 26 5.65 -15.13 -2.02
N GLU A 27 6.00 -15.04 -3.31
CA GLU A 27 6.99 -15.95 -3.89
C GLU A 27 8.36 -15.80 -3.25
N LYS A 28 8.69 -14.61 -2.78
CA LYS A 28 9.97 -14.36 -2.12
C LYS A 28 9.94 -14.64 -0.63
N GLY A 29 8.86 -15.17 -0.12
CA GLY A 29 8.73 -15.48 1.28
C GLY A 29 8.42 -14.29 2.17
N ILE A 30 8.02 -13.18 1.58
CA ILE A 30 7.63 -11.99 2.33
C ILE A 30 6.17 -12.15 2.71
N ASP A 31 5.87 -12.02 3.99
CA ASP A 31 4.51 -12.23 4.47
C ASP A 31 3.85 -10.98 5.04
N TYR A 32 4.50 -9.83 4.93
CA TYR A 32 3.97 -8.61 5.51
C TYR A 32 4.30 -7.42 4.61
N LEU A 33 3.26 -6.68 4.22
CA LEU A 33 3.42 -5.50 3.37
C LEU A 33 2.90 -4.26 4.09
N THR A 34 3.60 -3.14 3.91
CA THR A 34 3.14 -1.86 4.40
C THR A 34 3.09 -0.86 3.27
N LEU A 35 2.18 0.09 3.38
CA LEU A 35 2.07 1.15 2.38
C LEU A 35 1.52 2.41 3.03
N CYS A 36 1.68 3.52 2.32
CA CYS A 36 1.13 4.80 2.73
C CYS A 36 0.08 5.20 1.70
N SER A 37 -1.16 5.32 2.14
CA SER A 37 -2.29 5.57 1.25
C SER A 37 -2.76 7.00 1.36
N THR A 38 -3.15 7.59 0.22
CA THR A 38 -3.87 8.86 0.25
C THR A 38 -5.30 8.62 0.73
N THR A 39 -5.96 9.69 1.17
CA THR A 39 -7.33 9.58 1.65
C THR A 39 -8.25 8.99 0.58
N ASN A 40 -8.04 9.36 -0.67
CA ASN A 40 -8.89 8.89 -1.76
C ASN A 40 -8.73 7.40 -2.05
N ALA A 41 -7.60 6.82 -1.71
CA ALA A 41 -7.29 5.42 -2.00
C ALA A 41 -7.56 4.48 -0.83
N LEU A 42 -7.94 5.01 0.33
CA LEU A 42 -8.16 4.17 1.50
C LEU A 42 -9.15 3.04 1.25
N GLY A 43 -10.29 3.37 0.66
CA GLY A 43 -11.32 2.35 0.40
C GLY A 43 -10.82 1.25 -0.52
N PHE A 44 -10.01 1.61 -1.51
CA PHE A 44 -9.44 0.65 -2.43
C PHE A 44 -8.56 -0.36 -1.68
N TYR A 45 -7.66 0.13 -0.83
CA TYR A 45 -6.77 -0.76 -0.10
C TYR A 45 -7.50 -1.57 0.96
N GLU A 46 -8.47 -0.97 1.64
CA GLU A 46 -9.28 -1.71 2.59
C GLU A 46 -10.03 -2.85 1.92
N HIS A 47 -10.53 -2.61 0.72
CA HIS A 47 -11.22 -3.64 -0.05
C HIS A 47 -10.29 -4.81 -0.36
N HIS A 48 -8.99 -4.56 -0.48
CA HIS A 48 -8.01 -5.61 -0.77
C HIS A 48 -7.35 -6.18 0.48
N GLY A 49 -7.91 -5.90 1.64
CA GLY A 49 -7.46 -6.53 2.88
C GLY A 49 -6.42 -5.76 3.68
N TYR A 50 -6.17 -4.51 3.32
CA TYR A 50 -5.24 -3.69 4.08
C TYR A 50 -5.93 -3.04 5.26
N ASN A 51 -5.21 -2.95 6.38
CA ASN A 51 -5.73 -2.37 7.61
C ASN A 51 -5.00 -1.07 7.93
N LYS A 52 -5.74 -0.10 8.44
CA LYS A 52 -5.15 1.19 8.81
C LYS A 52 -4.38 1.07 10.11
N GLU A 53 -3.18 1.65 10.14
CA GLU A 53 -2.38 1.72 11.35
C GLU A 53 -2.44 3.10 12.00
N GLY A 54 -2.57 4.14 11.18
CA GLY A 54 -2.62 5.51 11.68
C GLY A 54 -2.21 6.48 10.59
N GLN A 55 -2.31 7.77 10.92
CA GLN A 55 -1.93 8.82 9.97
C GLN A 55 -0.48 9.22 10.17
N THR A 56 0.19 9.53 9.07
CA THR A 56 1.56 9.99 9.10
C THR A 56 1.75 11.00 7.98
N PHE A 57 2.96 11.56 7.90
CA PHE A 57 3.29 12.52 6.85
C PHE A 57 4.43 11.96 6.02
N HIS A 58 4.35 12.17 4.73
CA HIS A 58 5.43 11.86 3.82
C HIS A 58 6.00 13.18 3.32
N GLU A 59 7.27 13.42 3.58
CA GLU A 59 7.91 14.67 3.17
C GLU A 59 8.55 14.51 1.79
N LEU A 60 8.18 15.40 0.87
CA LEU A 60 8.74 15.41 -0.47
C LEU A 60 10.07 16.15 -0.47
N PRO A 61 10.90 15.94 -1.51
CA PRO A 61 12.20 16.61 -1.59
C PRO A 61 12.11 18.13 -1.58
N ASN A 62 10.99 18.71 -1.99
CA ASN A 62 10.79 20.16 -1.98
C ASN A 62 10.31 20.69 -0.64
N GLY A 63 10.26 19.85 0.39
CA GLY A 63 9.85 20.26 1.72
C GLY A 63 8.35 20.21 1.97
N VAL A 64 7.55 19.85 0.98
CA VAL A 64 6.10 19.71 1.15
C VAL A 64 5.81 18.42 1.88
N LYS A 65 4.93 18.48 2.87
CA LYS A 65 4.50 17.29 3.61
C LYS A 65 3.13 16.86 3.12
N LEU A 66 3.04 15.60 2.72
CA LEU A 66 1.78 15.01 2.31
C LEU A 66 1.24 14.13 3.43
N GLU A 67 0.01 14.38 3.81
CA GLU A 67 -0.64 13.53 4.80
C GLU A 67 -1.05 12.22 4.14
N CYS A 68 -0.74 11.11 4.79
CA CYS A 68 -1.12 9.80 4.27
C CYS A 68 -1.47 8.87 5.43
N THR A 69 -2.16 7.79 5.11
CA THR A 69 -2.55 6.79 6.09
C THR A 69 -1.66 5.57 5.93
N GLN A 70 -0.96 5.23 7.00
CA GLN A 70 -0.14 4.02 7.03
C GLN A 70 -1.05 2.81 7.09
N MET A 71 -0.83 1.87 6.19
CA MET A 71 -1.63 0.65 6.13
C MET A 71 -0.72 -0.57 6.04
N HIS A 72 -1.26 -1.71 6.43
CA HIS A 72 -0.51 -2.96 6.37
C HIS A 72 -1.42 -4.11 5.98
N LYS A 73 -0.81 -5.16 5.46
CA LYS A 73 -1.49 -6.40 5.14
C LYS A 73 -0.55 -7.57 5.40
N THR A 74 -1.06 -8.60 6.06
CA THR A 74 -0.35 -9.85 6.22
C THR A 74 -0.73 -10.76 5.07
N LEU A 75 0.26 -11.25 4.34
CA LEU A 75 0.01 -12.16 3.23
C LEU A 75 -0.14 -13.58 3.76
N ASN A 76 -1.14 -14.26 3.25
CA ASN A 76 -1.40 -15.63 3.66
C ASN A 76 -0.46 -16.57 2.91
N LYS A 77 0.19 -17.46 3.65
CA LYS A 77 1.17 -18.38 3.07
C LYS A 77 0.59 -19.71 2.66
N ASN A 78 -0.66 -19.91 2.85
CA ASN A 78 -1.27 -21.20 2.49
C ASN A 78 -1.50 -21.33 1.02
#